data_462525f160b866dc036498b98b12336e
#
_entry.id   462525f160b866dc036498b98b12336e
#
_cell.length_a   1.000
_cell.length_b   1.000
_cell.length_c   1.000
_cell.angle_alpha   90.00
_cell.angle_beta   90.00
_cell.angle_gamma   90.00
#
_symmetry.space_group_name_H-M   'P 1'
#
loop_
_entity.id
_entity.type
_entity.pdbx_description
1 polymer ?
#
loop_
_entity_poly.entity_id
_entity_poly.type
_entity_poly.pdbx_seq_one_letter_code
_entity_poly.pdbx_strand_id
1 'polypeptide(L)'
;GEGQFVDVSLMDSVIAATENTALKYLSSGQIPPRMGNRYAAVSPYDGFRCKDGIVIIAAGNQRLYEKLCNEILHRPDMITDQRFTDMEGRLANQDDIQAVIEDFLKDYTMEEATELILSHGIPAGPIMDIKQILEDPHTKAREMFIPMDHPTLGRITVNGCVIKMNGTKPSVRTPAPALGQHNKEIYQGVLGLDDPEFESLQESHVI
;
A
#
# COMPACT_ATOMS: atom_id res chain seq x y z
N GLY A 1 3.51 -27.20 21.41
CA GLY A 1 2.59 -26.07 21.49
C GLY A 1 1.17 -26.52 21.20
N GLU A 2 0.19 -25.79 21.68
CA GLU A 2 -1.21 -26.05 21.36
C GLU A 2 -1.58 -25.27 20.10
N GLY A 3 -2.20 -25.96 19.13
CA GLY A 3 -2.76 -25.32 17.93
C GLY A 3 -4.10 -24.66 18.28
N GLN A 4 -4.44 -23.61 17.53
CA GLN A 4 -5.74 -22.94 17.66
C GLN A 4 -6.31 -22.60 16.29
N PHE A 5 -7.63 -22.46 16.23
CA PHE A 5 -8.31 -21.95 15.05
C PHE A 5 -8.14 -20.43 14.97
N VAL A 6 -7.78 -19.93 13.78
CA VAL A 6 -7.64 -18.49 13.50
C VAL A 6 -8.60 -18.13 12.38
N ASP A 7 -9.57 -17.29 12.67
CA ASP A 7 -10.52 -16.76 11.68
C ASP A 7 -10.16 -15.31 11.32
N VAL A 8 -10.07 -15.02 10.02
CA VAL A 8 -9.78 -13.67 9.50
C VAL A 8 -10.79 -13.34 8.40
N SER A 9 -11.78 -12.53 8.77
CA SER A 9 -12.79 -12.04 7.82
C SER A 9 -12.28 -10.83 7.02
N LEU A 10 -12.52 -10.83 5.71
CA LEU A 10 -12.23 -9.67 4.85
C LEU A 10 -13.03 -8.44 5.29
N MET A 11 -14.31 -8.61 5.65
CA MET A 11 -15.16 -7.51 6.11
C MET A 11 -14.62 -6.88 7.40
N ASP A 12 -14.27 -7.69 8.39
CA ASP A 12 -13.75 -7.19 9.66
C ASP A 12 -12.43 -6.45 9.49
N SER A 13 -11.57 -6.96 8.59
CA SER A 13 -10.31 -6.31 8.24
C SER A 13 -10.53 -4.94 7.59
N VAL A 14 -11.50 -4.82 6.68
CA VAL A 14 -11.86 -3.53 6.06
C VAL A 14 -12.49 -2.58 7.08
N ILE A 15 -13.39 -3.06 7.95
CA ILE A 15 -13.97 -2.24 9.02
C ILE A 15 -12.87 -1.71 9.94
N ALA A 16 -11.93 -2.55 10.35
CA ALA A 16 -10.79 -2.12 11.16
C ALA A 16 -9.93 -1.06 10.46
N ALA A 17 -9.79 -1.15 9.13
CA ALA A 17 -9.05 -0.18 8.32
C ALA A 17 -9.79 1.17 8.11
N THR A 18 -11.09 1.29 8.47
CA THR A 18 -11.83 2.55 8.35
C THR A 18 -11.40 3.61 9.37
N GLU A 19 -10.69 3.20 10.42
CA GLU A 19 -10.02 4.06 11.39
C GLU A 19 -10.87 5.27 11.85
N ASN A 20 -10.39 6.50 11.62
CA ASN A 20 -11.05 7.74 12.02
C ASN A 20 -12.42 7.96 11.37
N THR A 21 -12.69 7.38 10.22
CA THR A 21 -13.96 7.53 9.52
C THR A 21 -15.10 6.89 10.32
N ALA A 22 -14.89 5.68 10.83
CA ALA A 22 -15.86 5.02 11.72
C ALA A 22 -16.00 5.76 13.05
N LEU A 23 -14.88 6.21 13.66
CA LEU A 23 -14.90 6.96 14.91
C LEU A 23 -15.64 8.29 14.78
N LYS A 24 -15.51 8.98 13.66
CA LYS A 24 -16.25 10.24 13.40
C LYS A 24 -17.76 10.00 13.44
N TYR A 25 -18.26 8.97 12.79
CA TYR A 25 -19.68 8.62 12.84
C TYR A 25 -20.11 8.22 14.25
N LEU A 26 -19.35 7.36 14.92
CA LEU A 26 -19.68 6.88 16.26
C LEU A 26 -19.73 8.01 17.30
N SER A 27 -18.92 9.06 17.14
CA SER A 27 -18.86 10.19 18.07
C SER A 27 -19.84 11.33 17.76
N SER A 28 -20.15 11.57 16.48
CA SER A 28 -20.95 12.72 16.05
C SER A 28 -22.30 12.37 15.41
N GLY A 29 -22.50 11.10 15.03
CA GLY A 29 -23.67 10.67 14.24
C GLY A 29 -23.66 11.14 12.78
N GLN A 30 -22.59 11.87 12.34
CA GLN A 30 -22.48 12.38 10.98
C GLN A 30 -21.85 11.37 10.05
N ILE A 31 -22.55 11.01 8.98
CA ILE A 31 -22.00 10.13 7.94
C ILE A 31 -20.92 10.89 7.18
N PRO A 32 -19.65 10.40 7.18
CA PRO A 32 -18.58 11.03 6.44
C PRO A 32 -18.83 10.97 4.92
N PRO A 33 -18.60 12.07 4.17
CA PRO A 33 -18.69 12.05 2.71
C PRO A 33 -17.54 11.25 2.09
N ARG A 34 -17.67 10.94 0.80
CA ARG A 34 -16.55 10.45 0.00
C ARG A 34 -15.58 11.60 -0.28
N MET A 35 -14.30 11.44 0.05
CA MET A 35 -13.29 12.50 -0.02
C MET A 35 -12.14 12.20 -1.00
N GLY A 36 -12.18 11.07 -1.71
CA GLY A 36 -11.06 10.65 -2.55
C GLY A 36 -9.84 10.27 -1.71
N ASN A 37 -8.69 10.85 -2.02
CA ASN A 37 -7.43 10.59 -1.31
C ASN A 37 -7.20 11.54 -0.11
N ARG A 38 -8.08 12.50 0.11
CA ARG A 38 -7.96 13.48 1.21
C ARG A 38 -8.13 12.80 2.56
N TYR A 39 -7.24 13.13 3.47
CA TYR A 39 -7.40 12.70 4.84
C TYR A 39 -8.34 13.65 5.59
N ALA A 40 -9.40 13.09 6.19
CA ALA A 40 -10.51 13.87 6.71
C ALA A 40 -10.20 14.69 7.98
N ALA A 41 -9.07 14.43 8.65
CA ALA A 41 -8.75 15.01 9.93
C ALA A 41 -7.65 16.08 9.89
N VAL A 42 -6.86 16.15 8.81
CA VAL A 42 -5.74 17.10 8.69
C VAL A 42 -5.55 17.58 7.25
N SER A 43 -5.08 18.81 7.10
CA SER A 43 -4.78 19.44 5.80
C SER A 43 -3.53 20.34 5.89
N PRO A 44 -2.64 20.30 4.86
CA PRO A 44 -2.69 19.44 3.67
C PRO A 44 -2.22 18.01 3.96
N TYR A 45 -3.04 17.04 3.56
CA TYR A 45 -2.70 15.64 3.54
C TYR A 45 -3.52 14.97 2.42
N ASP A 46 -2.93 14.91 1.21
CA ASP A 46 -3.63 14.49 -0.01
C ASP A 46 -2.64 14.07 -1.10
N GLY A 47 -3.18 13.65 -2.25
CA GLY A 47 -2.43 13.50 -3.51
C GLY A 47 -2.48 14.77 -4.33
N PHE A 48 -1.30 15.30 -4.68
CA PHE A 48 -1.14 16.52 -5.46
C PHE A 48 -0.58 16.22 -6.84
N ARG A 49 -1.17 16.80 -7.88
CA ARG A 49 -0.71 16.63 -9.25
C ARG A 49 0.62 17.32 -9.47
N CYS A 50 1.49 16.66 -10.20
CA CYS A 50 2.76 17.17 -10.69
C CYS A 50 2.88 16.88 -12.19
N LYS A 51 4.02 17.15 -12.80
CA LYS A 51 4.24 17.09 -14.24
C LYS A 51 3.89 15.73 -14.87
N ASP A 52 4.19 14.64 -14.23
CA ASP A 52 4.08 13.26 -14.76
C ASP A 52 3.24 12.32 -13.91
N GLY A 53 2.61 12.82 -12.84
CA GLY A 53 1.77 12.00 -11.98
C GLY A 53 1.25 12.70 -10.74
N ILE A 54 1.20 11.97 -9.62
CA ILE A 54 0.68 12.46 -8.33
C ILE A 54 1.67 12.12 -7.22
N VAL A 55 1.91 13.09 -6.35
CA VAL A 55 2.71 12.94 -5.12
C VAL A 55 1.81 13.09 -3.91
N ILE A 56 1.85 12.14 -2.98
CA ILE A 56 1.23 12.32 -1.67
C ILE A 56 2.12 13.25 -0.83
N ILE A 57 1.51 14.24 -0.19
CA ILE A 57 2.19 15.14 0.76
C ILE A 57 1.41 15.15 2.06
N ALA A 58 2.11 14.94 3.18
CA ALA A 58 1.52 14.91 4.52
C ALA A 58 2.11 16.01 5.39
N ALA A 59 1.67 17.25 5.19
CA ALA A 59 2.08 18.42 5.98
C ALA A 59 0.98 18.87 6.97
N GLY A 60 0.29 17.91 7.60
CA GLY A 60 -0.94 18.14 8.34
C GLY A 60 -0.82 18.82 9.70
N ASN A 61 0.35 18.89 10.33
CA ASN A 61 0.52 19.68 11.55
C ASN A 61 1.03 21.10 11.26
N GLN A 62 0.84 22.02 12.21
CA GLN A 62 1.17 23.43 12.02
C GLN A 62 2.62 23.64 11.60
N ARG A 63 3.57 22.99 12.27
CA ARG A 63 5.00 23.10 11.97
C ARG A 63 5.35 22.67 10.54
N LEU A 64 4.79 21.56 10.07
CA LEU A 64 5.03 21.07 8.71
C LEU A 64 4.34 21.95 7.68
N TYR A 65 3.16 22.47 7.97
CA TYR A 65 2.46 23.42 7.12
C TYR A 65 3.26 24.72 6.96
N GLU A 66 3.73 25.34 8.05
CA GLU A 66 4.57 26.53 8.00
C GLU A 66 5.86 26.29 7.21
N LYS A 67 6.46 25.12 7.37
CA LYS A 67 7.65 24.72 6.64
C LYS A 67 7.37 24.56 5.14
N LEU A 68 6.25 23.92 4.78
CA LEU A 68 5.80 23.81 3.39
C LEU A 68 5.62 25.20 2.76
N CYS A 69 4.93 26.11 3.45
CA CYS A 69 4.68 27.46 2.95
C CYS A 69 5.96 28.30 2.81
N ASN A 70 6.84 28.28 3.83
CA ASN A 70 8.04 29.13 3.84
C ASN A 70 9.17 28.59 2.96
N GLU A 71 9.47 27.29 3.11
CA GLU A 71 10.72 26.73 2.57
C GLU A 71 10.54 26.12 1.18
N ILE A 72 9.34 25.69 0.82
CA ILE A 72 9.07 25.02 -0.47
C ILE A 72 8.23 25.91 -1.38
N LEU A 73 7.02 26.28 -0.95
CA LEU A 73 6.12 27.07 -1.80
C LEU A 73 6.54 28.54 -1.92
N HIS A 74 7.39 29.05 -1.01
CA HIS A 74 7.76 30.47 -0.88
C HIS A 74 6.54 31.40 -0.77
N ARG A 75 5.50 30.91 -0.04
CA ARG A 75 4.23 31.60 0.18
C ARG A 75 3.97 31.80 1.69
N PRO A 76 4.79 32.63 2.37
CA PRO A 76 4.60 32.93 3.80
C PRO A 76 3.25 33.64 4.09
N ASP A 77 2.66 34.29 3.09
CA ASP A 77 1.33 34.89 3.17
C ASP A 77 0.23 33.87 3.52
N MET A 78 0.37 32.61 3.12
CA MET A 78 -0.58 31.54 3.45
C MET A 78 -0.63 31.23 4.95
N ILE A 79 0.44 31.49 5.70
CA ILE A 79 0.49 31.23 7.15
C ILE A 79 -0.38 32.21 7.92
N THR A 80 -0.48 33.45 7.42
CA THR A 80 -1.24 34.55 8.05
C THR A 80 -2.62 34.77 7.45
N ASP A 81 -2.94 34.09 6.35
CA ASP A 81 -4.27 34.12 5.75
C ASP A 81 -5.29 33.46 6.68
N GLN A 82 -6.34 34.22 7.06
CA GLN A 82 -7.37 33.75 8.00
C GLN A 82 -8.05 32.43 7.60
N ARG A 83 -8.01 32.09 6.29
CA ARG A 83 -8.54 30.81 5.78
C ARG A 83 -7.70 29.61 6.17
N PHE A 84 -6.40 29.81 6.52
CA PHE A 84 -5.42 28.73 6.69
C PHE A 84 -4.69 28.73 8.03
N THR A 85 -5.00 29.69 8.92
CA THR A 85 -4.29 29.88 10.20
C THR A 85 -4.41 28.69 11.15
N ASP A 86 -5.50 27.95 11.07
CA ASP A 86 -5.74 26.77 11.89
C ASP A 86 -6.21 25.56 11.05
N MET A 87 -6.37 24.43 11.71
CA MET A 87 -6.73 23.17 11.03
C MET A 87 -8.15 23.21 10.46
N GLU A 88 -9.08 23.84 11.16
CA GLU A 88 -10.47 23.95 10.72
C GLU A 88 -10.57 24.76 9.44
N GLY A 89 -9.90 25.91 9.41
CA GLY A 89 -9.81 26.75 8.23
C GLY A 89 -9.17 26.03 7.04
N ARG A 90 -8.05 25.30 7.28
CA ARG A 90 -7.43 24.51 6.21
C ARG A 90 -8.32 23.39 5.68
N LEU A 91 -9.04 22.69 6.55
CA LEU A 91 -10.02 21.67 6.13
C LEU A 91 -11.18 22.24 5.34
N ALA A 92 -11.64 23.43 5.69
CA ALA A 92 -12.71 24.12 4.95
C ALA A 92 -12.27 24.65 3.58
N ASN A 93 -10.97 24.93 3.41
CA ASN A 93 -10.40 25.53 2.20
C ASN A 93 -9.35 24.62 1.52
N GLN A 94 -9.57 23.31 1.54
CA GLN A 94 -8.62 22.33 0.97
C GLN A 94 -8.37 22.54 -0.52
N ASP A 95 -9.38 22.95 -1.29
CA ASP A 95 -9.28 23.17 -2.72
C ASP A 95 -8.32 24.33 -3.04
N ASP A 96 -8.36 25.40 -2.25
CA ASP A 96 -7.47 26.56 -2.42
C ASP A 96 -6.01 26.16 -2.13
N ILE A 97 -5.79 25.38 -1.07
CA ILE A 97 -4.46 24.86 -0.72
C ILE A 97 -3.95 23.93 -1.82
N GLN A 98 -4.80 23.04 -2.31
CA GLN A 98 -4.48 22.11 -3.39
C GLN A 98 -4.04 22.86 -4.65
N ALA A 99 -4.80 23.88 -5.04
CA ALA A 99 -4.49 24.67 -6.22
C ALA A 99 -3.10 25.35 -6.15
N VAL A 100 -2.73 25.88 -4.98
CA VAL A 100 -1.41 26.50 -4.78
C VAL A 100 -0.29 25.47 -4.84
N ILE A 101 -0.47 24.31 -4.20
CA ILE A 101 0.55 23.25 -4.22
C ILE A 101 0.70 22.68 -5.63
N GLU A 102 -0.39 22.40 -6.34
CA GLU A 102 -0.34 21.87 -7.71
C GLU A 102 0.23 22.87 -8.70
N ASP A 103 -0.04 24.17 -8.56
CA ASP A 103 0.60 25.21 -9.40
C ASP A 103 2.12 25.27 -9.20
N PHE A 104 2.58 25.08 -7.97
CA PHE A 104 4.01 24.96 -7.67
C PHE A 104 4.62 23.68 -8.27
N LEU A 105 3.92 22.55 -8.16
CA LEU A 105 4.44 21.24 -8.56
C LEU A 105 4.32 20.94 -10.07
N LYS A 106 3.60 21.73 -10.84
CA LYS A 106 3.30 21.47 -12.26
C LYS A 106 4.50 21.20 -13.16
N ASP A 107 5.66 21.76 -12.82
CA ASP A 107 6.90 21.62 -13.58
C ASP A 107 7.85 20.56 -13.01
N TYR A 108 7.57 20.00 -11.84
CA TYR A 108 8.33 18.94 -11.17
C TYR A 108 7.81 17.56 -11.54
N THR A 109 8.71 16.61 -11.80
CA THR A 109 8.35 15.19 -11.87
C THR A 109 8.00 14.66 -10.47
N MET A 110 7.35 13.48 -10.38
CA MET A 110 7.06 12.83 -9.10
C MET A 110 8.32 12.59 -8.26
N GLU A 111 9.42 12.22 -8.92
CA GLU A 111 10.71 11.98 -8.27
C GLU A 111 11.28 13.28 -7.70
N GLU A 112 11.41 14.31 -8.53
CA GLU A 112 11.92 15.63 -8.12
C GLU A 112 11.08 16.26 -7.01
N ALA A 113 9.74 16.20 -7.12
CA ALA A 113 8.83 16.70 -6.09
C ALA A 113 8.97 15.92 -4.78
N THR A 114 9.07 14.59 -4.84
CA THR A 114 9.23 13.74 -3.67
C THR A 114 10.56 14.04 -2.95
N GLU A 115 11.67 14.10 -3.69
CA GLU A 115 12.99 14.40 -3.14
C GLU A 115 13.03 15.79 -2.51
N LEU A 116 12.50 16.80 -3.19
CA LEU A 116 12.42 18.16 -2.67
C LEU A 116 11.69 18.21 -1.33
N ILE A 117 10.50 17.60 -1.25
CA ILE A 117 9.65 17.66 -0.06
C ILE A 117 10.27 16.85 1.10
N LEU A 118 10.80 15.66 0.82
CA LEU A 118 11.49 14.83 1.80
C LEU A 118 12.76 15.49 2.33
N SER A 119 13.55 16.21 1.50
CA SER A 119 14.76 16.90 1.92
C SER A 119 14.49 18.00 2.97
N HIS A 120 13.28 18.53 2.97
CA HIS A 120 12.80 19.46 4.01
C HIS A 120 12.14 18.76 5.20
N GLY A 121 12.16 17.42 5.26
CA GLY A 121 11.61 16.63 6.36
C GLY A 121 10.09 16.65 6.44
N ILE A 122 9.42 16.89 5.31
CA ILE A 122 7.97 16.73 5.15
C ILE A 122 7.71 15.35 4.54
N PRO A 123 6.87 14.50 5.14
CA PRO A 123 6.55 13.19 4.56
C PRO A 123 5.89 13.34 3.17
N ALA A 124 6.46 12.66 2.19
CA ALA A 124 5.94 12.62 0.83
C ALA A 124 6.28 11.28 0.15
N GLY A 125 5.55 10.95 -0.91
CA GLY A 125 5.83 9.77 -1.72
C GLY A 125 5.05 9.78 -3.03
N PRO A 126 5.60 9.20 -4.10
CA PRO A 126 4.93 9.12 -5.40
C PRO A 126 3.80 8.10 -5.38
N ILE A 127 2.74 8.33 -6.17
CA ILE A 127 1.76 7.27 -6.49
C ILE A 127 2.28 6.52 -7.70
N MET A 128 2.82 5.34 -7.46
CA MET A 128 3.48 4.49 -8.46
C MET A 128 2.50 3.53 -9.15
N ASP A 129 2.67 3.31 -10.44
CA ASP A 129 2.07 2.18 -11.14
C ASP A 129 2.84 0.87 -10.87
N ILE A 130 2.30 -0.26 -11.35
CA ILE A 130 2.90 -1.58 -11.10
C ILE A 130 4.30 -1.71 -11.72
N LYS A 131 4.55 -1.09 -12.89
CA LYS A 131 5.87 -1.10 -13.51
C LYS A 131 6.89 -0.35 -12.65
N GLN A 132 6.52 0.83 -12.17
CA GLN A 132 7.35 1.64 -11.27
C GLN A 132 7.64 0.91 -9.95
N ILE A 133 6.63 0.24 -9.37
CA ILE A 133 6.80 -0.58 -8.16
C ILE A 133 7.79 -1.74 -8.39
N LEU A 134 7.75 -2.40 -9.56
CA LEU A 134 8.68 -3.47 -9.90
C LEU A 134 10.13 -2.97 -10.05
N GLU A 135 10.31 -1.76 -10.52
CA GLU A 135 11.60 -1.11 -10.75
C GLU A 135 12.16 -0.42 -9.49
N ASP A 136 11.31 -0.15 -8.50
CA ASP A 136 11.65 0.58 -7.28
C ASP A 136 12.76 -0.10 -6.45
N PRO A 137 13.81 0.64 -6.06
CA PRO A 137 14.92 0.10 -5.27
C PRO A 137 14.50 -0.47 -3.90
N HIS A 138 13.53 0.15 -3.23
CA HIS A 138 13.01 -0.34 -1.94
C HIS A 138 12.29 -1.68 -2.13
N THR A 139 11.44 -1.79 -3.13
CA THR A 139 10.70 -3.00 -3.47
C THR A 139 11.66 -4.16 -3.80
N LYS A 140 12.74 -3.88 -4.54
CA LYS A 140 13.81 -4.86 -4.82
C LYS A 140 14.57 -5.26 -3.55
N ALA A 141 14.99 -4.28 -2.74
CA ALA A 141 15.70 -4.56 -1.48
C ALA A 141 14.84 -5.36 -0.49
N ARG A 142 13.51 -5.19 -0.55
CA ARG A 142 12.54 -5.97 0.25
C ARG A 142 12.21 -7.34 -0.35
N GLU A 143 12.78 -7.70 -1.49
CA GLU A 143 12.50 -8.99 -2.18
C GLU A 143 10.99 -9.23 -2.34
N MET A 144 10.27 -8.19 -2.79
CA MET A 144 8.81 -8.28 -2.94
C MET A 144 8.38 -8.97 -4.24
N PHE A 145 9.30 -9.12 -5.18
CA PHE A 145 9.10 -9.85 -6.43
C PHE A 145 10.26 -10.82 -6.63
N ILE A 146 9.96 -12.11 -6.78
CA ILE A 146 10.96 -13.19 -6.85
C ILE A 146 10.85 -13.88 -8.21
N PRO A 147 11.92 -13.85 -9.02
CA PRO A 147 11.97 -14.63 -10.24
C PRO A 147 12.19 -16.12 -9.90
N MET A 148 11.45 -17.01 -10.60
CA MET A 148 11.60 -18.46 -10.47
C MET A 148 11.26 -19.16 -11.78
N ASP A 149 11.73 -20.41 -11.92
CA ASP A 149 11.48 -21.21 -13.10
C ASP A 149 10.24 -22.08 -12.86
N HIS A 150 9.23 -21.93 -13.74
CA HIS A 150 8.02 -22.74 -13.73
C HIS A 150 8.17 -23.86 -14.79
N PRO A 151 7.83 -25.12 -14.49
CA PRO A 151 8.09 -26.25 -15.39
C PRO A 151 7.44 -26.14 -16.76
N THR A 152 6.30 -25.44 -16.87
CA THR A 152 5.56 -25.28 -18.14
C THR A 152 5.56 -23.86 -18.69
N LEU A 153 5.69 -22.83 -17.82
CA LEU A 153 5.62 -21.42 -18.22
C LEU A 153 6.99 -20.76 -18.42
N GLY A 154 8.08 -21.50 -18.11
CA GLY A 154 9.42 -20.94 -18.13
C GLY A 154 9.65 -19.94 -16.99
N ARG A 155 10.43 -18.90 -17.24
CA ARG A 155 10.77 -17.91 -16.21
C ARG A 155 9.59 -17.02 -15.88
N ILE A 156 9.12 -17.06 -14.63
CA ILE A 156 8.03 -16.23 -14.10
C ILE A 156 8.53 -15.38 -12.92
N THR A 157 7.76 -14.37 -12.56
CA THR A 157 7.97 -13.58 -11.33
C THR A 157 6.75 -13.72 -10.44
N VAL A 158 6.98 -14.01 -9.17
CA VAL A 158 5.93 -14.18 -8.16
C VAL A 158 6.10 -13.20 -7.02
N ASN A 159 5.03 -12.96 -6.25
CA ASN A 159 5.09 -12.11 -5.08
C ASN A 159 5.96 -12.75 -3.98
N GLY A 160 6.83 -11.94 -3.39
CA GLY A 160 7.61 -12.31 -2.21
C GLY A 160 6.78 -12.29 -0.93
N CYS A 161 7.35 -12.83 0.14
CA CYS A 161 6.70 -12.81 1.45
C CYS A 161 6.78 -11.41 2.08
N VAL A 162 5.64 -10.86 2.51
CA VAL A 162 5.56 -9.56 3.20
C VAL A 162 6.09 -9.60 4.62
N ILE A 163 5.99 -10.76 5.28
CA ILE A 163 6.47 -10.98 6.64
C ILE A 163 7.98 -11.22 6.58
N LYS A 164 8.76 -10.40 7.29
CA LYS A 164 10.22 -10.54 7.37
C LYS A 164 10.61 -10.92 8.80
N MET A 165 11.15 -12.13 8.99
CA MET A 165 11.54 -12.66 10.29
C MET A 165 13.07 -12.78 10.37
N ASN A 166 13.67 -12.36 11.49
CA ASN A 166 15.12 -12.36 11.68
C ASN A 166 15.70 -13.78 11.86
N GLY A 167 15.04 -14.61 12.66
CA GLY A 167 15.52 -15.96 12.99
C GLY A 167 15.19 -17.01 11.93
N THR A 168 14.14 -16.80 11.15
CA THR A 168 13.70 -17.73 10.10
C THR A 168 13.25 -16.94 8.88
N LYS A 169 14.17 -16.73 7.93
CA LYS A 169 13.85 -15.96 6.72
C LYS A 169 12.79 -16.71 5.89
N PRO A 170 11.60 -16.13 5.68
CA PRO A 170 10.61 -16.72 4.82
C PRO A 170 11.06 -16.68 3.36
N SER A 171 10.73 -17.73 2.62
CA SER A 171 11.11 -17.84 1.19
C SER A 171 10.00 -18.48 0.38
N VAL A 172 9.86 -18.07 -0.87
CA VAL A 172 9.07 -18.80 -1.88
C VAL A 172 10.00 -19.86 -2.47
N ARG A 173 9.68 -21.15 -2.26
CA ARG A 173 10.57 -22.27 -2.60
C ARG A 173 10.25 -22.89 -3.94
N THR A 174 8.97 -22.99 -4.28
CA THR A 174 8.47 -23.65 -5.47
C THR A 174 7.40 -22.80 -6.14
N PRO A 175 7.26 -22.88 -7.47
CA PRO A 175 6.11 -22.27 -8.17
C PRO A 175 4.82 -23.00 -7.83
N ALA A 176 3.69 -22.44 -8.26
CA ALA A 176 2.39 -23.10 -8.16
C ALA A 176 2.45 -24.47 -8.86
N PRO A 177 1.95 -25.56 -8.23
CA PRO A 177 1.98 -26.88 -8.81
C PRO A 177 0.95 -27.00 -9.95
N ALA A 178 1.23 -27.90 -10.91
CA ALA A 178 0.20 -28.36 -11.83
C ALA A 178 -0.86 -29.21 -11.10
N LEU A 179 -2.04 -29.32 -11.69
CA LEU A 179 -3.11 -30.16 -11.12
C LEU A 179 -2.60 -31.59 -10.94
N GLY A 180 -2.77 -32.14 -9.76
CA GLY A 180 -2.34 -33.51 -9.40
C GLY A 180 -0.82 -33.73 -9.30
N GLN A 181 0.00 -32.68 -9.43
CA GLN A 181 1.47 -32.81 -9.43
C GLN A 181 2.03 -33.56 -8.23
N HIS A 182 1.42 -33.44 -7.08
CA HIS A 182 1.86 -34.03 -5.81
C HIS A 182 0.99 -35.23 -5.37
N ASN A 183 0.05 -35.70 -6.22
CA ASN A 183 -0.85 -36.80 -5.82
C ASN A 183 -0.07 -38.01 -5.31
N LYS A 184 0.93 -38.48 -6.05
CA LYS A 184 1.71 -39.64 -5.66
C LYS A 184 2.45 -39.42 -4.32
N GLU A 185 3.07 -38.27 -4.16
CA GLU A 185 3.79 -37.89 -2.94
C GLU A 185 2.85 -37.90 -1.71
N ILE A 186 1.65 -37.36 -1.86
CA ILE A 186 0.70 -37.23 -0.73
C ILE A 186 -0.03 -38.56 -0.48
N TYR A 187 -0.64 -39.14 -1.50
CA TYR A 187 -1.48 -40.32 -1.29
C TYR A 187 -0.68 -41.57 -0.97
N GLN A 188 0.41 -41.81 -1.67
CA GLN A 188 1.27 -42.96 -1.35
C GLN A 188 2.34 -42.63 -0.29
N GLY A 189 3.03 -41.47 -0.41
CA GLY A 189 4.12 -41.13 0.47
C GLY A 189 3.71 -40.74 1.89
N VAL A 190 2.65 -39.95 2.04
CA VAL A 190 2.19 -39.46 3.33
C VAL A 190 1.05 -40.30 3.91
N LEU A 191 0.05 -40.62 3.09
CA LEU A 191 -1.13 -41.38 3.52
C LEU A 191 -0.93 -42.88 3.48
N GLY A 192 0.09 -43.37 2.75
CA GLY A 192 0.46 -44.78 2.74
C GLY A 192 -0.45 -45.69 1.88
N LEU A 193 -1.19 -45.13 0.93
CA LEU A 193 -1.97 -45.94 -0.01
C LEU A 193 -1.05 -46.83 -0.85
N ASP A 194 -1.48 -48.07 -1.06
CA ASP A 194 -0.78 -48.98 -1.99
C ASP A 194 -1.07 -48.63 -3.46
N ASP A 195 -0.35 -49.27 -4.39
CA ASP A 195 -0.50 -49.01 -5.83
C ASP A 195 -1.93 -49.28 -6.32
N PRO A 196 -2.59 -50.42 -5.98
CA PRO A 196 -3.97 -50.68 -6.36
C PRO A 196 -4.99 -49.64 -5.89
N GLU A 197 -4.86 -49.19 -4.64
CA GLU A 197 -5.71 -48.15 -4.08
C GLU A 197 -5.52 -46.82 -4.80
N PHE A 198 -4.28 -46.44 -5.06
CA PHE A 198 -3.94 -45.20 -5.77
C PHE A 198 -4.46 -45.24 -7.24
N GLU A 199 -4.25 -46.33 -7.94
CA GLU A 199 -4.75 -46.53 -9.32
C GLU A 199 -6.28 -46.47 -9.38
N SER A 200 -6.96 -47.11 -8.43
CA SER A 200 -8.44 -47.05 -8.34
C SER A 200 -8.98 -45.62 -8.16
N LEU A 201 -8.29 -44.79 -7.39
CA LEU A 201 -8.69 -43.37 -7.21
C LEU A 201 -8.46 -42.55 -8.50
N GLN A 202 -7.39 -42.83 -9.25
CA GLN A 202 -7.15 -42.22 -10.56
C GLN A 202 -8.19 -42.63 -11.61
N GLU A 203 -8.49 -43.93 -11.72
CA GLU A 203 -9.50 -44.45 -12.64
C GLU A 203 -10.89 -43.92 -12.37
N SER A 204 -11.22 -43.73 -11.10
CA SER A 204 -12.51 -43.12 -10.69
C SER A 204 -12.54 -41.58 -10.77
N HIS A 205 -11.45 -40.95 -11.21
CA HIS A 205 -11.32 -39.50 -11.34
C HIS A 205 -11.51 -38.76 -10.01
N VAL A 206 -11.16 -39.36 -8.90
CA VAL A 206 -11.16 -38.72 -7.56
C VAL A 206 -9.89 -37.88 -7.35
N ILE A 207 -8.78 -38.36 -7.93
CA ILE A 207 -7.46 -37.68 -7.87
C ILE A 207 -6.82 -37.60 -9.24
#